data_f5ae756efdb4f28f17a7a07a14864225
#
_entry.id   f5ae756efdb4f28f17a7a07a14864225
#
_cell.length_a   1.000
_cell.length_b   1.000
_cell.length_c   1.000
_cell.angle_alpha   90.00
_cell.angle_beta   90.00
_cell.angle_gamma   90.00
#
_symmetry.space_group_name_H-M   'P 1'
#
loop_
_entity.id
_entity.type
_entity.pdbx_description
1 polymer ?
#
loop_
_entity_poly.entity_id
_entity_poly.type
_entity_poly.pdbx_seq_one_letter_code
_entity_poly.pdbx_strand_id
1 'polypeptide(L)'
;MEQMETFFNTSTVADIESVKAIFTHDDEVVLGVLDAIAAYKGPAKLDIRLVSGVGARKENLDTFADFKTKYNIDQVTYAFSPAMIDSAVQLGIDILNGKTPSGLILGPTVEVDNSSAEAFRTNPIYVTRYTPLQ
;
A
#
# COMPACT_ATOMS: atom_id res chain seq x y z
N MET A 1 -3.00 -6.14 -12.08
CA MET A 1 -2.51 -5.96 -13.46
C MET A 1 -3.65 -5.92 -14.46
N GLU A 2 -4.42 -6.97 -14.63
CA GLU A 2 -5.50 -7.10 -15.63
C GLU A 2 -6.50 -5.93 -15.68
N GLN A 3 -6.99 -5.46 -14.53
CA GLN A 3 -7.93 -4.33 -14.50
C GLN A 3 -7.32 -3.02 -15.02
N MET A 4 -6.06 -2.75 -14.70
CA MET A 4 -5.38 -1.55 -15.18
C MET A 4 -5.03 -1.65 -16.67
N GLU A 5 -4.66 -2.84 -17.14
CA GLU A 5 -4.48 -3.11 -18.58
C GLU A 5 -5.80 -2.95 -19.33
N THR A 6 -6.90 -3.46 -18.78
CA THR A 6 -8.24 -3.28 -19.36
C THR A 6 -8.59 -1.79 -19.45
N PHE A 7 -8.34 -1.02 -18.38
CA PHE A 7 -8.55 0.43 -18.41
C PHE A 7 -7.75 1.10 -19.53
N PHE A 8 -6.48 0.79 -19.67
CA PHE A 8 -5.63 1.34 -20.72
C PHE A 8 -6.06 0.95 -22.15
N ASN A 9 -6.66 -0.22 -22.31
CA ASN A 9 -7.09 -0.74 -23.61
C ASN A 9 -8.49 -0.29 -24.02
N THR A 10 -9.34 0.10 -23.07
CA THR A 10 -10.76 0.42 -23.36
C THR A 10 -11.10 1.90 -23.17
N SER A 11 -10.27 2.66 -22.47
CA SER A 11 -10.51 4.07 -22.24
C SER A 11 -9.98 4.95 -23.37
N THR A 12 -10.53 6.15 -23.50
CA THR A 12 -10.02 7.13 -24.47
C THR A 12 -8.65 7.68 -24.01
N VAL A 13 -7.87 8.22 -24.95
CA VAL A 13 -6.61 8.89 -24.64
C VAL A 13 -6.81 9.99 -23.59
N ALA A 14 -7.86 10.79 -23.74
CA ALA A 14 -8.17 11.88 -22.81
C ALA A 14 -8.49 11.37 -21.39
N ASP A 15 -9.22 10.26 -21.27
CA ASP A 15 -9.52 9.66 -19.98
C ASP A 15 -8.23 9.17 -19.29
N ILE A 16 -7.35 8.48 -20.03
CA ILE A 16 -6.08 7.99 -19.51
C ILE A 16 -5.18 9.15 -19.05
N GLU A 17 -5.06 10.22 -19.84
CA GLU A 17 -4.26 11.40 -19.50
C GLU A 17 -4.82 12.21 -18.34
N SER A 18 -6.12 12.07 -18.06
CA SER A 18 -6.79 12.73 -16.94
C SER A 18 -6.43 12.12 -15.58
N VAL A 19 -6.00 10.86 -15.53
CA VAL A 19 -5.67 10.16 -14.28
C VAL A 19 -4.41 10.74 -13.66
N LYS A 20 -4.51 11.27 -12.44
CA LYS A 20 -3.39 11.85 -11.70
C LYS A 20 -2.98 11.04 -10.48
N ALA A 21 -3.91 10.29 -9.92
CA ALA A 21 -3.66 9.44 -8.77
C ALA A 21 -4.44 8.13 -8.87
N ILE A 22 -3.87 7.08 -8.30
CA ILE A 22 -4.51 5.76 -8.21
C ILE A 22 -4.49 5.33 -6.75
N PHE A 23 -5.68 5.01 -6.23
CA PHE A 23 -5.86 4.45 -4.90
C PHE A 23 -6.08 2.93 -5.00
N THR A 24 -5.39 2.19 -4.16
CA THR A 24 -5.60 0.75 -4.02
C THR A 24 -5.79 0.37 -2.55
N HIS A 25 -6.42 -0.78 -2.32
CA HIS A 25 -6.68 -1.29 -0.97
C HIS A 25 -5.56 -2.19 -0.44
N ASP A 26 -4.56 -2.50 -1.25
CA ASP A 26 -3.48 -3.42 -0.90
C ASP A 26 -2.22 -3.14 -1.73
N ASP A 27 -1.05 -3.39 -1.15
CA ASP A 27 0.24 -3.22 -1.82
C ASP A 27 0.47 -4.22 -2.97
N GLU A 28 -0.14 -5.40 -2.94
CA GLU A 28 -0.09 -6.33 -4.08
C GLU A 28 -0.81 -5.75 -5.29
N VAL A 29 -1.91 -5.05 -5.06
CA VAL A 29 -2.62 -4.35 -6.14
C VAL A 29 -1.78 -3.19 -6.68
N VAL A 30 -1.05 -2.46 -5.80
CA VAL A 30 -0.07 -1.45 -6.25
C VAL A 30 0.92 -2.04 -7.23
N LEU A 31 1.56 -3.17 -6.88
CA LEU A 31 2.55 -3.80 -7.76
C LEU A 31 1.95 -4.10 -9.14
N GLY A 32 0.73 -4.64 -9.20
CA GLY A 32 0.05 -4.88 -10.47
C GLY A 32 -0.28 -3.60 -11.27
N VAL A 33 -0.57 -2.49 -10.58
CA VAL A 33 -0.76 -1.17 -11.22
C VAL A 33 0.57 -0.65 -11.78
N LEU A 34 1.64 -0.72 -11.00
CA LEU A 34 2.97 -0.27 -11.41
C LEU A 34 3.50 -1.06 -12.62
N ASP A 35 3.29 -2.38 -12.63
CA ASP A 35 3.63 -3.24 -13.77
C ASP A 35 2.88 -2.83 -15.03
N ALA A 36 1.58 -2.56 -14.92
CA ALA A 36 0.78 -2.10 -16.07
C ALA A 36 1.23 -0.73 -16.58
N ILE A 37 1.59 0.20 -15.69
CA ILE A 37 2.16 1.51 -16.04
C ILE A 37 3.49 1.32 -16.79
N ALA A 38 4.38 0.49 -16.28
CA ALA A 38 5.69 0.23 -16.88
C ALA A 38 5.58 -0.46 -18.25
N ALA A 39 4.58 -1.32 -18.43
CA ALA A 39 4.32 -2.05 -19.68
C ALA A 39 3.58 -1.22 -20.73
N TYR A 40 2.94 -0.09 -20.34
CA TYR A 40 2.10 0.70 -21.24
C TYR A 40 2.87 1.20 -22.48
N LYS A 41 2.32 0.97 -23.67
CA LYS A 41 2.87 1.39 -24.98
C LYS A 41 1.85 2.13 -25.83
N GLY A 42 0.70 2.48 -25.24
CA GLY A 42 -0.35 3.19 -25.95
C GLY A 42 0.00 4.66 -26.26
N PRO A 43 -0.88 5.35 -26.97
CA PRO A 43 -0.62 6.73 -27.41
C PRO A 43 -0.79 7.80 -26.32
N ALA A 44 -1.44 7.49 -25.20
CA ALA A 44 -1.68 8.46 -24.14
C ALA A 44 -0.40 8.77 -23.37
N LYS A 45 -0.19 10.03 -23.02
CA LYS A 45 0.90 10.45 -22.14
C LYS A 45 0.45 10.28 -20.69
N LEU A 46 0.99 9.27 -20.02
CA LEU A 46 0.68 9.04 -18.61
C LEU A 46 1.20 10.22 -17.76
N ASP A 47 0.33 10.79 -16.92
CA ASP A 47 0.65 11.86 -15.97
C ASP A 47 0.17 11.49 -14.56
N ILE A 48 0.31 10.20 -14.23
CA ILE A 48 0.04 9.67 -12.88
C ILE A 48 1.14 10.16 -11.95
N ARG A 49 0.76 10.79 -10.85
CA ARG A 49 1.68 11.43 -9.91
C ARG A 49 1.75 10.71 -8.57
N LEU A 50 0.70 9.96 -8.22
CA LEU A 50 0.59 9.28 -6.94
C LEU A 50 -0.06 7.91 -7.11
N VAL A 51 0.52 6.91 -6.46
CA VAL A 51 -0.12 5.61 -6.26
C VAL A 51 -0.12 5.31 -4.76
N SER A 52 -1.30 4.99 -4.22
CA SER A 52 -1.41 4.66 -2.80
C SER A 52 -1.81 3.21 -2.59
N GLY A 53 -1.24 2.61 -1.53
CA GLY A 53 -1.51 1.24 -1.11
C GLY A 53 -1.78 1.14 0.39
N VAL A 54 -1.92 -0.08 0.83
CA VAL A 54 -2.08 -0.43 2.24
C VAL A 54 -1.29 -1.70 2.50
N GLY A 55 -0.50 -1.70 3.58
CA GLY A 55 0.23 -2.87 4.00
C GLY A 55 1.70 -2.63 4.29
N ALA A 56 2.34 -1.69 3.63
CA ALA A 56 3.78 -1.43 3.69
C ALA A 56 4.62 -2.70 3.47
N ARG A 57 4.26 -3.47 2.43
CA ARG A 57 4.99 -4.67 2.05
C ARG A 57 6.37 -4.32 1.53
N LYS A 58 7.34 -5.21 1.82
CA LYS A 58 8.72 -5.05 1.37
C LYS A 58 8.80 -4.84 -0.15
N GLU A 59 8.09 -5.67 -0.90
CA GLU A 59 8.10 -5.66 -2.37
C GLU A 59 7.59 -4.33 -2.91
N ASN A 60 6.58 -3.72 -2.29
CA ASN A 60 6.09 -2.41 -2.67
C ASN A 60 7.09 -1.30 -2.29
N LEU A 61 7.62 -1.31 -1.07
CA LEU A 61 8.62 -0.33 -0.63
C LEU A 61 9.89 -0.35 -1.52
N ASP A 62 10.25 -1.50 -2.06
CA ASP A 62 11.40 -1.64 -2.95
C ASP A 62 11.19 -0.94 -4.31
N THR A 63 9.95 -0.64 -4.69
CA THR A 63 9.63 0.08 -5.94
C THR A 63 9.67 1.61 -5.82
N PHE A 64 9.61 2.16 -4.61
CA PHE A 64 9.42 3.60 -4.38
C PHE A 64 10.45 4.48 -5.08
N ALA A 65 11.73 4.19 -4.89
CA ALA A 65 12.81 4.96 -5.48
C ALA A 65 12.83 4.86 -7.02
N ASP A 66 12.61 3.65 -7.53
CA ASP A 66 12.62 3.37 -8.96
C ASP A 66 11.50 4.10 -9.71
N PHE A 67 10.27 4.00 -9.22
CA PHE A 67 9.13 4.65 -9.86
C PHE A 67 9.16 6.16 -9.72
N LYS A 68 9.68 6.68 -8.59
CA LYS A 68 9.94 8.11 -8.45
C LYS A 68 10.94 8.59 -9.50
N THR A 69 12.03 7.87 -9.71
CA THR A 69 13.09 8.27 -10.63
C THR A 69 12.68 8.13 -12.10
N LYS A 70 12.03 7.01 -12.46
CA LYS A 70 11.73 6.69 -13.87
C LYS A 70 10.47 7.36 -14.39
N TYR A 71 9.46 7.50 -13.54
CA TYR A 71 8.11 7.92 -13.95
C TYR A 71 7.62 9.18 -13.22
N ASN A 72 8.40 9.70 -12.25
CA ASN A 72 8.00 10.81 -11.36
C ASN A 72 6.69 10.51 -10.61
N ILE A 73 6.51 9.25 -10.20
CA ILE A 73 5.37 8.79 -9.42
C ILE A 73 5.79 8.71 -7.95
N ASP A 74 5.08 9.43 -7.09
CA ASP A 74 5.18 9.26 -5.66
C ASP A 74 4.32 8.07 -5.22
N GLN A 75 4.77 7.37 -4.18
CA GLN A 75 4.02 6.28 -3.58
C GLN A 75 3.80 6.55 -2.10
N VAL A 76 2.67 6.12 -1.59
CA VAL A 76 2.34 6.12 -0.17
C VAL A 76 1.65 4.82 0.20
N THR A 77 1.97 4.28 1.35
CA THR A 77 1.28 3.12 1.90
C THR A 77 1.05 3.29 3.39
N TYR A 78 0.03 2.62 3.92
CA TYR A 78 -0.31 2.67 5.34
C TYR A 78 0.00 1.34 5.98
N ALA A 79 1.03 1.34 6.82
CA ALA A 79 1.49 0.16 7.54
C ALA A 79 0.62 -0.11 8.77
N PHE A 80 0.28 -1.36 8.98
CA PHE A 80 -0.25 -1.87 10.23
C PHE A 80 0.44 -3.18 10.60
N SER A 81 0.55 -3.46 11.89
CA SER A 81 1.19 -4.70 12.34
C SER A 81 0.22 -5.87 12.30
N PRO A 82 0.57 -7.01 11.68
CA PRO A 82 -0.18 -8.26 11.84
C PRO A 82 -0.30 -8.71 13.31
N ALA A 83 0.62 -8.31 14.18
CA ALA A 83 0.57 -8.58 15.62
C ALA A 83 -0.63 -7.91 16.33
N MET A 84 -1.39 -7.04 15.65
CA MET A 84 -2.67 -6.56 16.16
C MET A 84 -3.67 -7.69 16.47
N ILE A 85 -3.48 -8.87 15.86
CA ILE A 85 -4.30 -10.06 16.15
C ILE A 85 -4.17 -10.48 17.62
N ASP A 86 -3.00 -10.33 18.24
CA ASP A 86 -2.79 -10.67 19.66
C ASP A 86 -3.68 -9.82 20.55
N SER A 87 -3.77 -8.53 20.27
CA SER A 87 -4.67 -7.63 21.00
C SER A 87 -6.14 -7.96 20.78
N ALA A 88 -6.51 -8.36 19.56
CA ALA A 88 -7.88 -8.77 19.25
C ALA A 88 -8.26 -10.08 19.95
N VAL A 89 -7.36 -11.05 20.00
CA VAL A 89 -7.57 -12.32 20.74
C VAL A 89 -7.68 -12.03 22.24
N GLN A 90 -6.79 -11.21 22.81
CA GLN A 90 -6.86 -10.86 24.23
C GLN A 90 -8.18 -10.15 24.57
N LEU A 91 -8.63 -9.25 23.70
CA LEU A 91 -9.94 -8.61 23.85
C LEU A 91 -11.09 -9.62 23.85
N GLY A 92 -11.04 -10.61 22.94
CA GLY A 92 -12.01 -11.71 22.94
C GLY A 92 -12.03 -12.50 24.24
N ILE A 93 -10.86 -12.83 24.79
CA ILE A 93 -10.72 -13.52 26.09
C ILE A 93 -11.29 -12.64 27.21
N ASP A 94 -11.02 -11.35 27.19
CA ASP A 94 -11.52 -10.40 28.18
C ASP A 94 -13.06 -10.32 28.16
N ILE A 95 -13.67 -10.32 26.99
CA ILE A 95 -15.14 -10.36 26.82
C ILE A 95 -15.71 -11.66 27.41
N LEU A 96 -15.10 -12.79 27.10
CA LEU A 96 -15.53 -14.09 27.64
C LEU A 96 -15.42 -14.14 29.17
N ASN A 97 -14.50 -13.40 29.74
CA ASN A 97 -14.33 -13.24 31.20
C ASN A 97 -15.22 -12.14 31.81
N GLY A 98 -16.19 -11.62 31.07
CA GLY A 98 -17.17 -10.65 31.57
C GLY A 98 -16.72 -9.19 31.54
N LYS A 99 -15.57 -8.87 30.93
CA LYS A 99 -15.18 -7.49 30.71
C LYS A 99 -15.95 -6.91 29.51
N THR A 100 -16.46 -5.71 29.65
CA THR A 100 -17.13 -5.01 28.55
C THR A 100 -16.17 -3.99 27.96
N PRO A 101 -15.71 -4.17 26.73
CA PRO A 101 -14.91 -3.17 26.06
C PRO A 101 -15.76 -1.92 25.79
N SER A 102 -15.19 -0.75 25.95
CA SER A 102 -15.88 0.51 25.66
C SER A 102 -15.28 1.17 24.41
N GLY A 103 -16.16 1.52 23.48
CA GLY A 103 -15.79 2.31 22.31
C GLY A 103 -15.05 1.54 21.20
N LEU A 104 -14.54 2.31 20.24
CA LEU A 104 -13.75 1.82 19.13
C LEU A 104 -12.28 1.64 19.55
N ILE A 105 -11.74 0.46 19.32
CA ILE A 105 -10.33 0.17 19.57
C ILE A 105 -9.60 0.25 18.24
N LEU A 106 -8.74 1.27 18.11
CA LEU A 106 -7.93 1.48 16.90
C LEU A 106 -6.53 0.88 17.11
N GLY A 107 -6.09 0.10 16.14
CA GLY A 107 -4.70 -0.33 16.05
C GLY A 107 -3.80 0.79 15.52
N PRO A 108 -2.51 0.81 15.88
CA PRO A 108 -1.56 1.78 15.35
C PRO A 108 -1.35 1.56 13.85
N THR A 109 -1.37 2.66 13.10
CA THR A 109 -1.00 2.69 11.69
C THR A 109 0.10 3.72 11.48
N VAL A 110 0.97 3.48 10.49
CA VAL A 110 2.05 4.39 10.12
C VAL A 110 1.92 4.68 8.62
N GLU A 111 1.90 5.96 8.28
CA GLU A 111 2.04 6.39 6.89
C GLU A 111 3.50 6.27 6.46
N VAL A 112 3.71 5.67 5.28
CA VAL A 112 5.04 5.48 4.70
C VAL A 112 5.01 5.99 3.26
N ASP A 113 5.83 6.98 2.97
CA ASP A 113 5.97 7.61 1.68
C ASP A 113 7.41 7.51 1.13
N ASN A 114 7.68 8.14 -0.01
CA ASN A 114 9.02 8.13 -0.61
C ASN A 114 10.10 8.71 0.31
N SER A 115 9.77 9.62 1.21
CA SER A 115 10.72 10.26 2.12
C SER A 115 11.02 9.41 3.35
N SER A 116 10.09 8.58 3.77
CA SER A 116 10.14 7.81 5.01
C SER A 116 10.38 6.29 4.80
N ALA A 117 10.24 5.80 3.57
CA ALA A 117 10.29 4.36 3.27
C ALA A 117 11.57 3.67 3.77
N GLU A 118 12.73 4.28 3.59
CA GLU A 118 14.00 3.68 4.03
C GLU A 118 14.11 3.67 5.56
N ALA A 119 13.76 4.77 6.22
CA ALA A 119 13.75 4.83 7.68
C ALA A 119 12.73 3.88 8.30
N PHE A 120 11.60 3.67 7.61
CA PHE A 120 10.55 2.75 8.06
C PHE A 120 11.04 1.30 8.17
N ARG A 121 12.05 0.88 7.39
CA ARG A 121 12.61 -0.49 7.44
C ARG A 121 13.17 -0.86 8.81
N THR A 122 13.51 0.12 9.65
CA THR A 122 13.94 -0.08 11.04
C THR A 122 12.81 0.06 12.05
N ASN A 123 11.59 0.40 11.61
CA ASN A 123 10.44 0.54 12.50
C ASN A 123 10.04 -0.83 13.06
N PRO A 124 9.71 -0.93 14.36
CA PRO A 124 9.27 -2.19 14.97
C PRO A 124 8.10 -2.86 14.23
N ILE A 125 7.15 -2.08 13.69
CA ILE A 125 6.03 -2.61 12.89
C ILE A 125 6.55 -3.35 11.66
N TYR A 126 7.55 -2.81 10.97
CA TYR A 126 8.18 -3.46 9.81
C TYR A 126 8.99 -4.69 10.24
N VAL A 127 9.83 -4.54 11.25
CA VAL A 127 10.73 -5.60 11.75
C VAL A 127 9.93 -6.81 12.22
N THR A 128 8.88 -6.61 13.04
CA THR A 128 8.06 -7.72 13.55
C THR A 128 7.31 -8.47 12.46
N ARG A 129 7.00 -7.82 11.34
CA ARG A 129 6.32 -8.44 10.21
C ARG A 129 7.20 -9.42 9.44
N TYR A 130 8.49 -9.10 9.30
CA TYR A 130 9.43 -9.85 8.45
C TYR A 130 10.47 -10.64 9.26
N THR A 131 10.47 -10.53 10.58
CA THR A 131 11.30 -11.34 11.44
C THR A 131 10.49 -12.52 11.98
N PRO A 132 10.93 -13.77 11.80
CA PRO A 132 10.27 -14.93 12.42
C PRO A 132 10.13 -14.72 13.92
N LEU A 133 8.97 -15.00 14.46
CA LEU A 133 8.78 -15.10 15.91
C LEU A 133 9.67 -16.22 16.40
N GLN A 134 10.59 -15.92 17.32
CA GLN A 134 11.46 -16.89 17.98
C GLN A 134 10.70 -17.66 19.05
#